data_24f97ffffa67491aae912ac609db220f
#
_entry.id   24f97ffffa67491aae912ac609db220f
#
_cell.length_a   1.000
_cell.length_b   1.000
_cell.length_c   1.000
_cell.angle_alpha   90.00
_cell.angle_beta   90.00
_cell.angle_gamma   90.00
#
_symmetry.space_group_name_H-M   'P 1'
#
loop_
_entity.id
_entity.type
_entity.pdbx_description
1 polymer ?
#
loop_
_entity_poly.entity_id
_entity_poly.type
_entity_poly.pdbx_seq_one_letter_code
_entity_poly.pdbx_strand_id
1 'polypeptide(L)'
;MQKKTLLTFLAILILACMLVTLPLTYADTEGTSEGSATVGNSDPVISNLGIYNSAESSSVNDTEIDPYTEYHTNCTIADANTVADLVNVTWVIYEDTYADWDSANDEDNHLTFKYDQDTNTFSEIDLSGHLVDGNSICDTDNSTSSGEFELHFKLDKIANYTGASHTWKVNVTCFDAGDASDTETDLVLGTNFYGEITISDSTHGWTGLTPGDDDIKITSPGDFDVDMTVTANANFDVQAKANSSVLTDGTHTFNIGNVTIHKDTQGTAASLTIGYLDVGGLTDQTRGASQTPYCSLWISVPETQESGTYEYMLHLKVVQHT
;
A
#
# COMPACT_ATOMS: atom_id res chain seq x y z
N MET A 1 -67.75 -79.16 -62.26
CA MET A 1 -67.19 -77.77 -62.32
C MET A 1 -67.01 -77.08 -60.93
N GLN A 2 -67.79 -77.47 -59.91
CA GLN A 2 -67.76 -76.77 -58.62
C GLN A 2 -66.50 -76.97 -57.72
N LYS A 3 -65.77 -78.07 -57.81
CA LYS A 3 -64.57 -78.32 -56.95
C LYS A 3 -63.37 -77.47 -57.33
N LYS A 4 -63.16 -77.08 -58.59
CA LYS A 4 -62.03 -76.26 -59.01
C LYS A 4 -62.22 -74.83 -58.61
N THR A 5 -63.44 -74.33 -58.64
CA THR A 5 -63.74 -72.95 -58.27
C THR A 5 -63.54 -72.71 -56.79
N LEU A 6 -63.91 -73.73 -55.94
CA LEU A 6 -63.74 -73.65 -54.48
C LEU A 6 -62.26 -73.66 -54.09
N LEU A 7 -61.41 -74.43 -54.81
CA LEU A 7 -59.95 -74.47 -54.47
C LEU A 7 -59.27 -73.18 -54.87
N THR A 8 -59.69 -72.51 -55.95
CA THR A 8 -59.18 -71.24 -56.36
C THR A 8 -59.54 -70.09 -55.39
N PHE A 9 -60.79 -70.13 -54.85
CA PHE A 9 -61.24 -69.18 -53.87
C PHE A 9 -60.52 -69.37 -52.56
N LEU A 10 -60.25 -70.59 -52.12
CA LEU A 10 -59.54 -70.92 -50.91
C LEU A 10 -58.07 -70.50 -51.00
N ALA A 11 -57.43 -70.71 -52.19
CA ALA A 11 -56.06 -70.27 -52.45
C ALA A 11 -55.89 -68.71 -52.44
N ILE A 12 -56.90 -68.01 -52.98
CA ILE A 12 -56.93 -66.55 -52.96
C ILE A 12 -57.15 -66.00 -51.55
N LEU A 13 -58.00 -66.64 -50.79
CA LEU A 13 -58.30 -66.29 -49.40
C LEU A 13 -57.05 -66.50 -48.50
N ILE A 14 -56.33 -67.62 -48.65
CA ILE A 14 -55.08 -67.90 -47.94
C ILE A 14 -54.00 -66.88 -48.32
N LEU A 15 -53.89 -66.54 -49.61
CA LEU A 15 -52.92 -65.53 -50.08
C LEU A 15 -53.27 -64.15 -49.57
N ALA A 16 -54.57 -63.80 -49.48
CA ALA A 16 -55.00 -62.54 -48.85
C ALA A 16 -54.76 -62.49 -47.34
N CYS A 17 -54.95 -63.61 -46.65
CA CYS A 17 -54.63 -63.72 -45.25
C CYS A 17 -53.12 -63.66 -45.02
N MET A 18 -52.27 -64.20 -45.85
CA MET A 18 -50.82 -64.08 -45.74
C MET A 18 -50.35 -62.67 -46.04
N LEU A 19 -51.01 -61.92 -46.88
CA LEU A 19 -50.64 -60.49 -47.09
C LEU A 19 -51.04 -59.60 -45.92
N VAL A 20 -52.09 -59.97 -45.16
CA VAL A 20 -52.55 -59.17 -44.02
C VAL A 20 -51.68 -59.44 -42.74
N THR A 21 -50.93 -60.55 -42.70
CA THR A 21 -50.05 -60.89 -41.54
C THR A 21 -48.60 -60.55 -41.74
N LEU A 22 -48.26 -59.84 -42.85
CA LEU A 22 -46.90 -59.26 -42.88
C LEU A 22 -46.83 -58.18 -41.81
N PRO A 23 -45.99 -58.32 -40.81
CA PRO A 23 -45.77 -57.23 -39.89
C PRO A 23 -45.21 -56.07 -40.71
N LEU A 24 -45.98 -54.99 -40.84
CA LEU A 24 -45.43 -53.71 -41.23
C LEU A 24 -44.43 -53.35 -40.12
N THR A 25 -43.21 -53.84 -40.28
CA THR A 25 -42.10 -53.28 -39.50
C THR A 25 -41.89 -51.87 -40.07
N TYR A 26 -42.55 -50.91 -39.44
CA TYR A 26 -42.05 -49.55 -39.50
C TYR A 26 -40.65 -49.61 -38.90
N ALA A 27 -39.68 -49.54 -39.78
CA ALA A 27 -38.36 -49.20 -39.31
C ALA A 27 -38.43 -47.73 -38.81
N ASP A 28 -38.63 -47.61 -37.53
CA ASP A 28 -38.45 -46.34 -36.83
C ASP A 28 -36.94 -46.10 -36.89
N THR A 29 -36.48 -45.48 -37.97
CA THR A 29 -35.12 -44.99 -38.08
C THR A 29 -35.08 -43.71 -37.31
N GLU A 30 -34.82 -43.80 -36.00
CA GLU A 30 -34.37 -42.66 -35.25
C GLU A 30 -33.04 -42.20 -35.86
N GLY A 31 -33.07 -41.12 -36.55
CA GLY A 31 -31.88 -40.40 -37.00
C GLY A 31 -31.42 -39.54 -35.85
N THR A 32 -30.35 -39.94 -35.16
CA THR A 32 -29.64 -39.06 -34.22
C THR A 32 -28.81 -38.06 -34.98
N SER A 33 -29.10 -36.80 -34.82
CA SER A 33 -28.25 -35.71 -35.28
C SER A 33 -27.47 -35.16 -34.09
N GLU A 34 -26.15 -35.25 -34.13
CA GLU A 34 -25.30 -34.58 -33.15
C GLU A 34 -25.24 -33.08 -33.49
N GLY A 35 -25.74 -32.26 -32.57
CA GLY A 35 -25.60 -30.81 -32.62
C GLY A 35 -24.48 -30.36 -31.66
N SER A 36 -23.57 -29.52 -32.09
CA SER A 36 -22.61 -28.83 -31.23
C SER A 36 -22.91 -27.34 -31.25
N ALA A 37 -22.82 -26.71 -30.08
CA ALA A 37 -22.78 -25.26 -29.95
C ALA A 37 -21.49 -24.88 -29.24
N THR A 38 -20.75 -23.92 -29.82
CA THR A 38 -19.60 -23.33 -29.17
C THR A 38 -20.06 -22.00 -28.57
N VAL A 39 -19.93 -21.84 -27.25
CA VAL A 39 -20.11 -20.58 -26.58
C VAL A 39 -18.73 -19.90 -26.56
N GLY A 40 -18.66 -18.70 -27.11
CA GLY A 40 -17.41 -17.90 -27.09
C GLY A 40 -17.10 -17.38 -25.69
N ASN A 41 -15.84 -17.00 -25.46
CA ASN A 41 -15.43 -16.26 -24.30
C ASN A 41 -16.10 -14.88 -24.27
N SER A 42 -16.35 -14.35 -23.10
CA SER A 42 -16.84 -12.99 -22.86
C SER A 42 -15.79 -12.23 -22.07
N ASP A 43 -15.47 -11.04 -22.50
CA ASP A 43 -14.48 -10.21 -21.80
C ASP A 43 -14.99 -9.85 -20.38
N PRO A 44 -14.13 -9.91 -19.34
CA PRO A 44 -14.47 -9.43 -18.02
C PRO A 44 -14.65 -7.90 -18.04
N VAL A 45 -15.41 -7.38 -17.08
CA VAL A 45 -15.69 -5.94 -16.95
C VAL A 45 -15.51 -5.51 -15.51
N ILE A 46 -14.63 -4.53 -15.26
CA ILE A 46 -14.45 -3.88 -13.96
C ILE A 46 -15.45 -2.73 -13.84
N SER A 47 -16.01 -2.55 -12.66
CA SER A 47 -16.90 -1.45 -12.33
C SER A 47 -16.83 -1.10 -10.83
N ASN A 48 -17.39 0.05 -10.44
CA ASN A 48 -17.47 0.50 -9.06
C ASN A 48 -16.10 0.56 -8.35
N LEU A 49 -15.03 0.86 -9.10
CA LEU A 49 -13.71 1.01 -8.49
C LEU A 49 -13.73 2.16 -7.48
N GLY A 50 -13.33 1.89 -6.26
CA GLY A 50 -13.27 2.84 -5.16
C GLY A 50 -12.04 2.65 -4.29
N ILE A 51 -11.68 3.69 -3.53
CA ILE A 51 -10.64 3.63 -2.52
C ILE A 51 -11.13 4.25 -1.22
N TYR A 52 -10.85 3.60 -0.09
CA TYR A 52 -11.45 3.90 1.20
C TYR A 52 -10.43 3.82 2.34
N ASN A 53 -10.77 4.44 3.47
CA ASN A 53 -10.07 4.19 4.72
C ASN A 53 -10.30 2.74 5.19
N SER A 54 -9.46 2.22 6.06
CA SER A 54 -9.52 0.84 6.56
C SER A 54 -10.86 0.44 7.23
N ALA A 55 -11.68 1.41 7.62
CA ALA A 55 -13.00 1.17 8.22
C ALA A 55 -14.14 1.19 7.18
N GLU A 56 -13.84 1.30 5.88
CA GLU A 56 -14.80 1.42 4.76
C GLU A 56 -15.82 2.57 4.89
N SER A 57 -15.59 3.46 5.85
CA SER A 57 -16.57 4.48 6.21
C SER A 57 -16.50 5.74 5.35
N SER A 58 -15.40 5.94 4.62
CA SER A 58 -15.17 7.16 3.83
C SER A 58 -14.28 6.87 2.63
N SER A 59 -14.72 7.31 1.45
CA SER A 59 -13.84 7.35 0.26
C SER A 59 -12.69 8.32 0.51
N VAL A 60 -11.51 7.93 0.09
CA VAL A 60 -10.28 8.76 0.11
C VAL A 60 -9.79 9.09 -1.30
N ASN A 61 -10.59 8.80 -2.32
CA ASN A 61 -10.29 9.25 -3.67
C ASN A 61 -10.16 10.77 -3.73
N ASP A 62 -9.14 11.27 -4.42
CA ASP A 62 -8.82 12.70 -4.54
C ASP A 62 -8.57 13.39 -3.18
N THR A 63 -7.95 12.66 -2.23
CA THR A 63 -7.50 13.20 -0.94
C THR A 63 -6.08 12.76 -0.61
N GLU A 64 -5.46 13.43 0.37
CA GLU A 64 -4.18 12.99 0.92
C GLU A 64 -4.39 11.83 1.91
N ILE A 65 -3.56 10.79 1.78
CA ILE A 65 -3.50 9.65 2.69
C ILE A 65 -2.19 9.65 3.47
N ASP A 66 -2.24 9.06 4.67
CA ASP A 66 -1.06 8.94 5.52
C ASP A 66 -0.24 7.71 5.11
N PRO A 67 1.07 7.85 4.80
CA PRO A 67 1.97 6.71 4.64
C PRO A 67 1.92 5.76 5.84
N TYR A 68 2.18 4.48 5.60
CA TYR A 68 2.19 3.42 6.61
C TYR A 68 0.85 3.19 7.33
N THR A 69 -0.23 3.75 6.79
CA THR A 69 -1.61 3.56 7.26
C THR A 69 -2.35 2.64 6.29
N GLU A 70 -3.22 1.77 6.81
CA GLU A 70 -4.00 0.84 6.01
C GLU A 70 -5.14 1.55 5.29
N TYR A 71 -5.25 1.28 4.00
CA TYR A 71 -6.34 1.66 3.11
C TYR A 71 -6.77 0.44 2.30
N HIS A 72 -7.93 0.50 1.66
CA HIS A 72 -8.34 -0.54 0.73
C HIS A 72 -8.94 0.03 -0.54
N THR A 73 -8.78 -0.72 -1.62
CA THR A 73 -9.51 -0.52 -2.86
C THR A 73 -10.53 -1.64 -3.01
N ASN A 74 -11.70 -1.33 -3.51
CA ASN A 74 -12.65 -2.33 -3.93
C ASN A 74 -13.13 -2.08 -5.36
N CYS A 75 -13.51 -3.16 -6.04
CA CYS A 75 -14.18 -3.10 -7.33
C CYS A 75 -15.12 -4.29 -7.48
N THR A 76 -16.07 -4.16 -8.38
CA THR A 76 -16.91 -5.26 -8.85
C THR A 76 -16.38 -5.73 -10.19
N ILE A 77 -16.10 -7.02 -10.33
CA ILE A 77 -15.73 -7.62 -11.61
C ILE A 77 -16.87 -8.54 -12.05
N ALA A 78 -17.35 -8.32 -13.26
CA ALA A 78 -18.38 -9.13 -13.90
C ALA A 78 -17.80 -9.87 -15.11
N ASP A 79 -18.11 -11.17 -15.21
CA ASP A 79 -17.77 -12.02 -16.34
C ASP A 79 -18.97 -12.92 -16.68
N ALA A 80 -19.43 -12.90 -17.94
CA ALA A 80 -20.57 -13.69 -18.38
C ALA A 80 -20.30 -15.21 -18.36
N ASN A 81 -19.03 -15.60 -18.38
CA ASN A 81 -18.57 -16.99 -18.23
C ASN A 81 -18.50 -17.44 -16.77
N THR A 82 -18.65 -16.56 -15.82
CA THR A 82 -18.56 -16.63 -14.36
C THR A 82 -17.23 -16.07 -13.81
N VAL A 83 -17.25 -15.60 -12.57
CA VAL A 83 -16.03 -15.14 -11.86
C VAL A 83 -14.96 -16.23 -11.76
N ALA A 84 -15.33 -17.52 -11.86
CA ALA A 84 -14.39 -18.65 -11.90
C ALA A 84 -13.50 -18.67 -13.15
N ASP A 85 -13.89 -17.96 -14.23
CA ASP A 85 -13.09 -17.87 -15.45
C ASP A 85 -11.95 -16.83 -15.34
N LEU A 86 -11.96 -16.00 -14.30
CA LEU A 86 -10.85 -15.09 -14.00
C LEU A 86 -9.58 -15.88 -13.65
N VAL A 87 -8.45 -15.46 -14.15
CA VAL A 87 -7.13 -16.01 -13.80
C VAL A 87 -6.49 -15.20 -12.70
N ASN A 88 -6.53 -13.88 -12.84
CA ASN A 88 -5.97 -12.98 -11.83
C ASN A 88 -6.57 -11.58 -11.90
N VAL A 89 -6.41 -10.86 -10.77
CA VAL A 89 -6.65 -9.41 -10.69
C VAL A 89 -5.37 -8.77 -10.18
N THR A 90 -4.94 -7.70 -10.84
CA THR A 90 -3.71 -6.98 -10.50
C THR A 90 -4.04 -5.53 -10.17
N TRP A 91 -3.55 -5.06 -9.03
CA TRP A 91 -3.57 -3.66 -8.64
C TRP A 91 -2.18 -3.07 -8.78
N VAL A 92 -2.07 -1.93 -9.46
CA VAL A 92 -0.85 -1.16 -9.57
C VAL A 92 -1.10 0.21 -8.93
N ILE A 93 -0.32 0.53 -7.90
CA ILE A 93 -0.39 1.79 -7.16
C ILE A 93 0.93 2.52 -7.39
N TYR A 94 0.90 3.64 -8.09
CA TYR A 94 2.12 4.31 -8.52
C TYR A 94 2.01 5.84 -8.51
N GLU A 95 3.15 6.50 -8.36
CA GLU A 95 3.26 7.96 -8.43
C GLU A 95 3.60 8.38 -9.86
N ASP A 96 2.63 8.98 -10.58
CA ASP A 96 2.62 9.26 -12.02
C ASP A 96 3.72 10.23 -12.50
N THR A 97 4.42 10.91 -11.59
CA THR A 97 5.54 11.81 -11.93
C THR A 97 6.85 11.05 -12.07
N TYR A 98 7.01 9.92 -11.36
CA TYR A 98 8.26 9.16 -11.27
C TYR A 98 8.16 7.74 -11.83
N ALA A 99 6.97 7.20 -11.95
CA ALA A 99 6.73 5.85 -12.41
C ALA A 99 5.54 5.79 -13.37
N ASP A 100 5.58 4.85 -14.30
CA ASP A 100 4.45 4.45 -15.12
C ASP A 100 3.85 3.15 -14.54
N TRP A 101 2.65 2.80 -14.96
CA TRP A 101 1.94 1.60 -14.50
C TRP A 101 2.71 0.28 -14.73
N ASP A 102 3.68 0.25 -15.64
CA ASP A 102 4.54 -0.90 -15.99
C ASP A 102 5.99 -0.75 -15.49
N SER A 103 6.26 0.23 -14.63
CA SER A 103 7.56 0.42 -14.02
C SER A 103 7.91 -0.73 -13.07
N ALA A 104 9.20 -0.90 -12.79
CA ALA A 104 9.65 -1.81 -11.73
C ALA A 104 9.14 -1.33 -10.36
N ASN A 105 8.77 -2.29 -9.49
CA ASN A 105 8.33 -1.97 -8.15
C ASN A 105 9.45 -1.33 -7.32
N ASP A 106 9.11 -0.27 -6.61
CA ASP A 106 9.93 0.37 -5.59
C ASP A 106 9.04 0.94 -4.46
N GLU A 107 9.59 1.00 -3.24
CA GLU A 107 8.85 1.44 -2.04
C GLU A 107 8.48 2.92 -2.09
N ASP A 108 9.21 3.71 -2.90
CA ASP A 108 9.02 5.16 -3.02
C ASP A 108 7.86 5.52 -3.95
N ASN A 109 7.67 4.76 -5.07
CA ASN A 109 6.84 5.24 -6.16
C ASN A 109 5.95 4.20 -6.83
N HIS A 110 6.15 2.88 -6.58
CA HIS A 110 5.44 1.85 -7.36
C HIS A 110 5.26 0.55 -6.60
N LEU A 111 4.01 0.15 -6.40
CA LEU A 111 3.61 -1.10 -5.76
C LEU A 111 2.71 -1.90 -6.69
N THR A 112 2.94 -3.20 -6.78
CA THR A 112 2.07 -4.13 -7.52
C THR A 112 1.59 -5.24 -6.61
N PHE A 113 0.28 -5.47 -6.61
CA PHE A 113 -0.37 -6.56 -5.92
C PHE A 113 -1.11 -7.42 -6.90
N LYS A 114 -1.17 -8.72 -6.63
CA LYS A 114 -1.86 -9.69 -7.46
C LYS A 114 -2.73 -10.59 -6.61
N TYR A 115 -3.97 -10.76 -7.00
CA TYR A 115 -4.82 -11.88 -6.60
C TYR A 115 -4.76 -12.96 -7.67
N ASP A 116 -4.58 -14.21 -7.26
CA ASP A 116 -4.56 -15.39 -8.13
C ASP A 116 -5.79 -16.25 -7.82
N GLN A 117 -6.64 -16.42 -8.81
CA GLN A 117 -7.92 -17.10 -8.66
C GLN A 117 -7.75 -18.60 -8.39
N ASP A 118 -6.79 -19.26 -9.03
CA ASP A 118 -6.56 -20.70 -8.90
C ASP A 118 -6.14 -21.09 -7.47
N THR A 119 -5.33 -20.24 -6.84
CA THR A 119 -4.81 -20.45 -5.49
C THR A 119 -5.63 -19.73 -4.42
N ASN A 120 -6.51 -18.82 -4.81
CA ASN A 120 -7.26 -17.92 -3.92
C ASN A 120 -6.33 -17.19 -2.95
N THR A 121 -5.27 -16.58 -3.48
CA THR A 121 -4.25 -15.91 -2.67
C THR A 121 -3.89 -14.53 -3.22
N PHE A 122 -3.67 -13.59 -2.30
CA PHE A 122 -3.03 -12.33 -2.60
C PHE A 122 -1.50 -12.46 -2.49
N SER A 123 -0.80 -11.72 -3.29
CA SER A 123 0.65 -11.56 -3.22
C SER A 123 1.06 -10.13 -3.56
N GLU A 124 2.13 -9.69 -2.96
CA GLU A 124 2.85 -8.49 -3.32
C GLU A 124 4.00 -8.87 -4.26
N ILE A 125 4.20 -8.15 -5.34
CA ILE A 125 5.20 -8.49 -6.37
C ILE A 125 6.50 -7.74 -6.06
N ASP A 126 7.60 -8.47 -5.98
CA ASP A 126 9.00 -8.00 -5.79
C ASP A 126 9.27 -7.21 -4.49
N LEU A 127 8.26 -6.87 -3.71
CA LEU A 127 8.38 -6.17 -2.43
C LEU A 127 7.71 -7.00 -1.31
N SER A 128 7.69 -6.47 -0.11
CA SER A 128 7.00 -7.11 1.02
C SER A 128 6.66 -6.12 2.12
N GLY A 129 5.49 -6.31 2.73
CA GLY A 129 5.08 -5.54 3.90
C GLY A 129 4.05 -4.45 3.61
N HIS A 130 3.64 -4.28 2.36
CA HIS A 130 2.63 -3.30 1.94
C HIS A 130 1.24 -3.94 1.78
N LEU A 131 1.18 -5.25 1.50
CA LEU A 131 -0.06 -6.02 1.48
C LEU A 131 -0.56 -6.28 2.92
N VAL A 132 -1.86 -6.06 3.15
CA VAL A 132 -2.57 -6.45 4.37
C VAL A 132 -3.45 -7.65 4.06
N ASP A 133 -2.81 -8.80 3.81
CA ASP A 133 -3.44 -10.02 3.28
C ASP A 133 -4.63 -10.52 4.12
N GLY A 134 -4.53 -10.44 5.46
CA GLY A 134 -5.59 -10.93 6.35
C GLY A 134 -6.93 -10.19 6.26
N ASN A 135 -6.95 -9.01 5.65
CA ASN A 135 -8.13 -8.18 5.44
C ASN A 135 -8.56 -8.15 3.96
N SER A 136 -7.67 -8.53 3.02
CA SER A 136 -7.99 -8.56 1.59
C SER A 136 -8.97 -9.71 1.28
N ILE A 137 -10.00 -9.41 0.49
CA ILE A 137 -11.11 -10.32 0.22
C ILE A 137 -11.38 -10.37 -1.29
N CYS A 138 -11.60 -11.56 -1.82
CA CYS A 138 -12.18 -11.76 -3.14
C CYS A 138 -13.37 -12.69 -3.06
N ASP A 139 -14.40 -12.36 -3.82
CA ASP A 139 -15.54 -13.25 -3.97
C ASP A 139 -15.12 -14.49 -4.75
N THR A 140 -15.12 -15.63 -4.05
CA THR A 140 -14.74 -16.92 -4.61
C THR A 140 -15.96 -17.78 -4.99
N ASP A 141 -17.18 -17.22 -5.00
CA ASP A 141 -18.35 -17.94 -5.45
C ASP A 141 -18.31 -18.13 -6.96
N ASN A 142 -17.67 -19.20 -7.37
CA ASN A 142 -17.45 -19.60 -8.75
C ASN A 142 -18.75 -19.81 -9.58
N SER A 143 -19.92 -19.68 -8.96
CA SER A 143 -21.21 -19.85 -9.62
C SER A 143 -21.84 -18.53 -10.09
N THR A 144 -21.28 -17.39 -9.69
CA THR A 144 -21.79 -16.05 -10.02
C THR A 144 -21.11 -15.47 -11.23
N SER A 145 -21.84 -14.61 -11.96
CA SER A 145 -21.29 -13.82 -13.07
C SER A 145 -20.73 -12.46 -12.64
N SER A 146 -20.64 -12.20 -11.33
CA SER A 146 -20.12 -10.96 -10.77
C SER A 146 -19.67 -11.20 -9.34
N GLY A 147 -18.52 -10.65 -8.93
CA GLY A 147 -17.97 -10.72 -7.60
C GLY A 147 -17.33 -9.40 -7.16
N GLU A 148 -17.16 -9.25 -5.85
CA GLU A 148 -16.44 -8.13 -5.25
C GLU A 148 -15.00 -8.53 -4.97
N PHE A 149 -14.08 -7.62 -5.27
CA PHE A 149 -12.64 -7.80 -5.12
C PHE A 149 -12.09 -6.61 -4.34
N GLU A 150 -11.47 -6.91 -3.21
CA GLU A 150 -10.99 -5.91 -2.26
C GLU A 150 -9.55 -6.19 -1.87
N LEU A 151 -8.68 -5.21 -2.11
CA LEU A 151 -7.28 -5.22 -1.72
C LEU A 151 -7.06 -4.26 -0.56
N HIS A 152 -6.57 -4.76 0.57
CA HIS A 152 -6.04 -3.94 1.66
C HIS A 152 -4.54 -3.75 1.52
N PHE A 153 -4.09 -2.51 1.60
CA PHE A 153 -2.69 -2.14 1.41
C PHE A 153 -2.28 -0.96 2.30
N LYS A 154 -1.00 -0.72 2.36
CA LYS A 154 -0.41 0.51 2.92
C LYS A 154 0.77 0.95 2.07
N LEU A 155 0.93 2.25 1.89
CA LEU A 155 2.14 2.81 1.31
C LEU A 155 3.30 2.71 2.30
N ASP A 156 4.54 2.66 1.82
CA ASP A 156 5.71 2.70 2.69
C ASP A 156 5.86 4.06 3.40
N LYS A 157 6.67 4.09 4.44
CA LYS A 157 7.04 5.31 5.18
C LYS A 157 7.76 6.34 4.30
N ILE A 158 8.40 5.88 3.23
CA ILE A 158 9.15 6.71 2.27
C ILE A 158 8.39 6.94 0.96
N ALA A 159 7.16 6.45 0.83
CA ALA A 159 6.31 6.70 -0.33
C ALA A 159 6.25 8.19 -0.65
N ASN A 160 6.56 8.54 -1.89
CA ASN A 160 6.82 9.91 -2.31
C ASN A 160 5.73 10.90 -1.88
N TYR A 161 6.12 11.94 -1.16
CA TYR A 161 5.22 13.01 -0.75
C TYR A 161 4.74 13.81 -1.95
N THR A 162 3.44 13.94 -2.08
CA THR A 162 2.79 14.70 -3.16
C THR A 162 1.88 15.81 -2.65
N GLY A 163 1.48 15.75 -1.37
CA GLY A 163 0.51 16.69 -0.80
C GLY A 163 -0.75 16.79 -1.65
N ALA A 164 -1.25 17.98 -1.82
CA ALA A 164 -2.45 18.27 -2.59
C ALA A 164 -2.29 18.11 -4.12
N SER A 165 -1.16 17.62 -4.62
CA SER A 165 -0.98 17.38 -6.06
C SER A 165 -1.69 16.12 -6.55
N HIS A 166 -2.01 15.17 -5.66
CA HIS A 166 -2.74 13.93 -5.93
C HIS A 166 -2.26 13.20 -7.19
N THR A 167 -0.94 12.97 -7.27
CA THR A 167 -0.31 12.32 -8.44
C THR A 167 -0.12 10.81 -8.28
N TRP A 168 -0.45 10.24 -7.13
CA TRP A 168 -0.55 8.80 -6.98
C TRP A 168 -1.81 8.28 -7.68
N LYS A 169 -1.66 7.18 -8.42
CA LYS A 169 -2.72 6.52 -9.17
C LYS A 169 -2.91 5.08 -8.73
N VAL A 170 -4.13 4.59 -8.88
CA VAL A 170 -4.47 3.19 -8.66
C VAL A 170 -5.12 2.66 -9.94
N ASN A 171 -4.48 1.66 -10.57
CA ASN A 171 -4.99 0.94 -11.70
C ASN A 171 -5.36 -0.48 -11.26
N VAL A 172 -6.48 -0.99 -11.76
CA VAL A 172 -6.89 -2.38 -11.54
C VAL A 172 -7.08 -3.03 -12.90
N THR A 173 -6.47 -4.19 -13.10
CA THR A 173 -6.61 -4.99 -14.32
C THR A 173 -7.02 -6.40 -13.93
N CYS A 174 -8.03 -6.94 -14.60
CA CYS A 174 -8.41 -8.35 -14.49
C CYS A 174 -8.14 -9.08 -15.80
N PHE A 175 -7.83 -10.37 -15.71
CA PHE A 175 -7.62 -11.28 -16.84
C PHE A 175 -8.45 -12.53 -16.66
N ASP A 176 -9.02 -13.03 -17.75
CA ASP A 176 -9.72 -14.31 -17.79
C ASP A 176 -8.87 -15.42 -18.43
N ALA A 177 -9.40 -16.64 -18.44
CA ALA A 177 -8.75 -17.81 -19.03
C ALA A 177 -8.70 -17.79 -20.58
N GLY A 178 -9.44 -16.88 -21.21
CA GLY A 178 -9.43 -16.65 -22.65
C GLY A 178 -8.43 -15.58 -23.10
N ASP A 179 -7.57 -15.08 -22.20
CA ASP A 179 -6.65 -13.94 -22.41
C ASP A 179 -7.36 -12.59 -22.67
N ALA A 180 -8.66 -12.48 -22.38
CA ALA A 180 -9.33 -11.20 -22.39
C ALA A 180 -9.08 -10.45 -21.07
N SER A 181 -9.15 -9.13 -21.11
CA SER A 181 -8.85 -8.29 -19.94
C SER A 181 -9.64 -7.00 -19.96
N ASP A 182 -9.83 -6.43 -18.78
CA ASP A 182 -10.32 -5.07 -18.57
C ASP A 182 -9.43 -4.33 -17.58
N THR A 183 -9.36 -3.00 -17.73
CA THR A 183 -8.54 -2.13 -16.87
C THR A 183 -9.32 -0.87 -16.52
N GLU A 184 -9.36 -0.54 -15.23
CA GLU A 184 -9.93 0.70 -14.67
C GLU A 184 -8.83 1.53 -14.01
N THR A 185 -8.80 2.87 -14.24
CA THR A 185 -7.65 3.72 -13.91
C THR A 185 -8.01 5.05 -13.23
N ASP A 186 -9.24 5.22 -12.77
CA ASP A 186 -9.77 6.55 -12.41
C ASP A 186 -9.48 7.03 -10.97
N LEU A 187 -8.74 6.26 -10.15
CA LEU A 187 -8.45 6.67 -8.78
C LEU A 187 -7.14 7.45 -8.68
N VAL A 188 -7.20 8.53 -7.93
CA VAL A 188 -6.03 9.36 -7.62
C VAL A 188 -5.93 9.63 -6.11
N LEU A 189 -4.70 9.80 -5.62
CA LEU A 189 -4.38 10.05 -4.23
C LEU A 189 -3.25 11.07 -4.10
N GLY A 190 -3.24 11.81 -2.99
CA GLY A 190 -2.07 12.48 -2.47
C GLY A 190 -1.47 11.70 -1.30
N THR A 191 -0.26 12.03 -0.91
CA THR A 191 0.38 11.52 0.31
C THR A 191 0.75 12.66 1.23
N ASN A 192 0.42 12.50 2.52
CA ASN A 192 0.85 13.41 3.57
C ASN A 192 2.36 13.27 3.84
N PHE A 193 2.94 14.31 4.44
CA PHE A 193 4.29 14.22 4.97
C PHE A 193 4.38 13.18 6.07
N TYR A 194 5.32 12.25 5.93
CA TYR A 194 5.75 11.33 6.97
C TYR A 194 7.14 11.68 7.43
N GLY A 195 7.32 11.79 8.74
CA GLY A 195 8.62 12.03 9.37
C GLY A 195 8.69 11.34 10.73
N GLU A 196 9.66 10.44 10.88
CA GLU A 196 9.94 9.70 12.12
C GLU A 196 11.38 9.95 12.54
N ILE A 197 11.62 10.17 13.83
CA ILE A 197 12.95 10.37 14.40
C ILE A 197 13.16 9.45 15.60
N THR A 198 14.30 8.80 15.64
CA THR A 198 14.80 8.05 16.80
C THR A 198 16.14 8.62 17.21
N ILE A 199 16.29 9.00 18.47
CA ILE A 199 17.55 9.48 19.03
C ILE A 199 18.33 8.27 19.54
N SER A 200 19.53 8.05 19.00
CA SER A 200 20.39 6.92 19.37
C SER A 200 21.04 7.14 20.73
N ASP A 201 21.36 8.39 21.05
CA ASP A 201 21.98 8.79 22.30
C ASP A 201 20.93 9.22 23.32
N SER A 202 20.59 8.34 24.24
CA SER A 202 19.58 8.62 25.28
C SER A 202 20.03 9.66 26.33
N THR A 203 21.33 9.95 26.42
CA THR A 203 21.94 10.91 27.35
C THR A 203 23.04 11.70 26.65
N HIS A 204 23.08 12.98 26.95
CA HIS A 204 24.13 13.88 26.51
C HIS A 204 24.54 14.84 27.65
N GLY A 205 25.73 15.38 27.62
CA GLY A 205 26.16 16.29 28.66
C GLY A 205 27.61 16.73 28.57
N TRP A 206 28.01 17.47 29.59
CA TRP A 206 29.35 18.02 29.78
C TRP A 206 29.91 17.58 31.11
N THR A 207 31.20 17.40 31.16
CA THR A 207 31.91 17.08 32.42
C THR A 207 33.09 18.06 32.62
N GLY A 208 33.42 18.36 33.85
CA GLY A 208 34.56 19.18 34.19
C GLY A 208 34.39 20.67 33.92
N LEU A 209 33.14 21.14 33.77
CA LEU A 209 32.84 22.55 33.57
C LEU A 209 33.17 23.38 34.83
N THR A 210 33.65 24.62 34.60
CA THR A 210 33.88 25.62 35.64
C THR A 210 33.12 26.92 35.34
N PRO A 211 32.75 27.72 36.36
CA PRO A 211 32.18 29.05 36.12
C PRO A 211 33.06 29.91 35.24
N GLY A 212 32.46 30.50 34.22
CA GLY A 212 33.17 31.31 33.19
C GLY A 212 33.65 30.52 31.97
N ASP A 213 33.47 29.21 31.94
CA ASP A 213 33.70 28.43 30.73
C ASP A 213 32.77 28.90 29.62
N ASP A 214 33.26 29.05 28.39
CA ASP A 214 32.51 29.57 27.27
C ASP A 214 32.62 28.65 26.04
N ASP A 215 31.51 28.41 25.41
CA ASP A 215 31.40 27.63 24.18
C ASP A 215 32.00 26.20 24.22
N ILE A 216 31.87 25.52 25.37
CA ILE A 216 32.39 24.17 25.55
C ILE A 216 31.50 23.18 24.84
N LYS A 217 32.06 22.42 23.87
CA LYS A 217 31.35 21.35 23.16
C LYS A 217 30.97 20.23 24.14
N ILE A 218 29.84 19.59 23.88
CA ILE A 218 29.38 18.37 24.56
C ILE A 218 30.52 17.34 24.71
N THR A 219 30.60 16.66 25.83
CA THR A 219 31.65 15.67 26.15
C THR A 219 31.13 14.23 26.24
N SER A 220 29.82 14.07 26.23
CA SER A 220 29.13 12.77 26.20
C SER A 220 27.92 12.89 25.28
N PRO A 221 27.66 11.93 24.39
CA PRO A 221 28.43 10.70 24.15
C PRO A 221 29.85 10.92 23.66
N GLY A 222 30.65 9.83 23.58
CA GLY A 222 32.09 9.89 23.38
C GLY A 222 32.57 10.40 22.01
N ASP A 223 31.70 10.49 21.02
CA ASP A 223 31.93 11.13 19.71
C ASP A 223 31.59 12.63 19.71
N PHE A 224 31.04 13.12 20.83
CA PHE A 224 30.72 14.54 21.06
C PHE A 224 29.56 15.10 20.23
N ASP A 225 28.65 14.21 19.78
CA ASP A 225 27.47 14.55 19.01
C ASP A 225 26.24 13.80 19.54
N VAL A 226 25.04 14.28 19.23
CA VAL A 226 23.78 13.58 19.47
C VAL A 226 23.32 12.97 18.15
N ASP A 227 23.46 11.67 18.05
CA ASP A 227 23.08 10.90 16.88
C ASP A 227 21.60 10.62 16.83
N MET A 228 21.05 10.62 15.62
CA MET A 228 19.65 10.29 15.37
C MET A 228 19.48 9.50 14.07
N THR A 229 18.40 8.75 14.01
CA THR A 229 17.95 8.11 12.78
C THR A 229 16.62 8.72 12.36
N VAL A 230 16.53 9.14 11.11
CA VAL A 230 15.34 9.77 10.54
C VAL A 230 14.86 8.97 9.33
N THR A 231 13.54 8.73 9.27
CA THR A 231 12.85 8.25 8.07
C THR A 231 11.85 9.31 7.65
N ALA A 232 11.92 9.76 6.40
CA ALA A 232 11.03 10.79 5.88
C ALA A 232 10.75 10.60 4.37
N ASN A 233 9.53 10.90 3.94
CA ASN A 233 9.10 10.77 2.54
C ASN A 233 9.26 12.06 1.71
N ALA A 234 9.70 13.15 2.31
CA ALA A 234 10.12 14.39 1.64
C ALA A 234 11.37 14.93 2.30
N ASN A 235 12.02 15.91 1.66
CA ASN A 235 13.11 16.65 2.31
C ASN A 235 12.62 17.24 3.63
N PHE A 236 13.49 17.24 4.63
CA PHE A 236 13.10 17.55 5.99
C PHE A 236 14.08 18.50 6.70
N ASP A 237 13.56 19.16 7.71
CA ASP A 237 14.32 19.93 8.71
C ASP A 237 14.27 19.21 10.06
N VAL A 238 15.37 19.28 10.78
CA VAL A 238 15.39 18.89 12.21
C VAL A 238 15.24 20.13 13.07
N GLN A 239 14.27 20.11 13.95
CA GLN A 239 14.02 21.16 14.93
C GLN A 239 14.30 20.69 16.34
N ALA A 240 14.79 21.62 17.19
CA ALA A 240 15.12 21.36 18.59
C ALA A 240 14.43 22.34 19.53
N LYS A 241 14.16 21.87 20.74
CA LYS A 241 13.78 22.71 21.89
C LYS A 241 14.26 22.09 23.21
N ALA A 242 14.30 22.88 24.27
CA ALA A 242 14.42 22.38 25.64
C ALA A 242 13.04 22.22 26.29
N ASN A 243 12.93 21.36 27.29
CA ASN A 243 11.72 21.20 28.12
C ASN A 243 11.52 22.34 29.11
N SER A 244 12.57 23.13 29.42
CA SER A 244 12.56 24.21 30.39
C SER A 244 13.37 25.42 29.91
N SER A 245 13.02 26.62 30.37
CA SER A 245 13.79 27.86 30.13
C SER A 245 15.10 27.94 30.91
N VAL A 246 15.33 26.99 31.81
CA VAL A 246 16.52 26.93 32.67
C VAL A 246 17.05 25.51 32.76
N LEU A 247 18.38 25.40 32.95
CA LEU A 247 19.00 24.20 33.51
C LEU A 247 18.93 24.33 35.06
N THR A 248 18.73 23.21 35.75
CA THR A 248 18.57 23.23 37.21
C THR A 248 19.22 22.03 37.88
N ASP A 249 19.79 22.24 39.07
CA ASP A 249 20.23 21.19 40.01
C ASP A 249 19.18 20.94 41.13
N GLY A 250 17.99 21.54 41.00
CA GLY A 250 16.92 21.52 41.99
C GLY A 250 16.95 22.70 42.94
N THR A 251 18.07 23.42 43.09
CA THR A 251 18.27 24.57 43.97
C THR A 251 18.67 25.81 43.20
N HIS A 252 19.65 25.65 42.31
CA HIS A 252 20.20 26.73 41.47
C HIS A 252 19.81 26.53 40.04
N THR A 253 19.79 27.61 39.28
CA THR A 253 19.42 27.59 37.86
C THR A 253 20.28 28.53 37.02
N PHE A 254 20.42 28.24 35.73
CA PHE A 254 20.86 29.21 34.75
C PHE A 254 20.11 29.05 33.43
N ASN A 255 20.15 30.08 32.60
CA ASN A 255 19.31 30.17 31.41
C ASN A 255 19.66 29.08 30.40
N ILE A 256 18.64 28.42 29.82
CA ILE A 256 18.80 27.44 28.77
C ILE A 256 19.43 28.04 27.48
N GLY A 257 19.29 29.36 27.27
CA GLY A 257 19.94 30.08 26.18
C GLY A 257 21.46 30.04 26.21
N ASN A 258 22.07 29.62 27.32
CA ASN A 258 23.50 29.33 27.43
C ASN A 258 23.88 27.98 26.76
N VAL A 259 22.92 27.18 26.36
CA VAL A 259 23.12 25.99 25.51
C VAL A 259 22.79 26.36 24.09
N THR A 260 23.73 26.13 23.20
CA THR A 260 23.54 26.35 21.74
C THR A 260 23.63 25.03 20.98
N ILE A 261 22.98 24.96 19.81
CA ILE A 261 22.87 23.77 18.99
C ILE A 261 23.11 24.06 17.51
N HIS A 262 23.86 23.20 16.85
CA HIS A 262 24.09 23.19 15.40
C HIS A 262 24.55 21.80 14.95
N LYS A 263 24.55 21.50 13.65
CA LYS A 263 25.11 20.24 13.17
C LYS A 263 26.58 20.07 13.60
N ASP A 264 27.45 21.02 13.26
CA ASP A 264 28.90 20.87 13.45
C ASP A 264 29.66 22.19 13.68
N THR A 265 28.97 23.35 13.69
CA THR A 265 29.63 24.66 13.71
C THR A 265 29.11 25.53 14.85
N GLN A 266 29.96 25.78 15.88
CA GLN A 266 29.62 26.60 17.03
C GLN A 266 29.28 28.05 16.64
N GLY A 267 30.07 28.68 15.81
CA GLY A 267 29.92 30.11 15.48
C GLY A 267 28.59 30.50 14.80
N THR A 268 27.80 29.53 14.36
CA THR A 268 26.45 29.71 13.81
C THR A 268 25.39 28.96 14.60
N ALA A 269 25.75 28.40 15.77
CA ALA A 269 24.85 27.67 16.61
C ALA A 269 23.77 28.58 17.20
N ALA A 270 22.53 28.10 17.23
CA ALA A 270 21.39 28.82 17.77
C ALA A 270 21.21 28.49 19.25
N SER A 271 20.89 29.49 20.08
CA SER A 271 20.55 29.28 21.49
C SER A 271 19.27 28.48 21.64
N LEU A 272 19.29 27.44 22.49
CA LEU A 272 18.10 26.68 22.81
C LEU A 272 17.05 27.53 23.50
N THR A 273 15.79 27.23 23.21
CA THR A 273 14.61 27.85 23.81
C THR A 273 13.57 26.79 24.16
N ILE A 274 12.48 27.18 24.79
CA ILE A 274 11.31 26.31 25.03
C ILE A 274 10.43 26.15 23.79
N GLY A 275 10.65 26.97 22.76
CA GLY A 275 10.01 26.82 21.44
C GLY A 275 10.93 26.07 20.50
N TYR A 276 10.36 25.34 19.55
CA TYR A 276 11.14 24.69 18.50
C TYR A 276 11.83 25.72 17.61
N LEU A 277 13.07 25.45 17.29
CA LEU A 277 13.91 26.21 16.34
C LEU A 277 14.59 25.22 15.39
N ASP A 278 14.89 25.66 14.17
CA ASP A 278 15.64 24.86 13.20
C ASP A 278 17.09 24.67 13.68
N VAL A 279 17.56 23.44 13.60
CA VAL A 279 18.96 23.12 13.89
C VAL A 279 19.80 23.51 12.67
N GLY A 280 20.66 24.51 12.80
CA GLY A 280 21.51 24.95 11.70
C GLY A 280 22.35 23.80 11.15
N GLY A 281 22.41 23.69 9.81
CA GLY A 281 23.05 22.59 9.08
C GLY A 281 22.23 21.30 8.99
N LEU A 282 21.03 21.28 9.59
CA LEU A 282 20.06 20.18 9.49
C LEU A 282 18.73 20.64 8.85
N THR A 283 18.78 21.67 8.03
CA THR A 283 17.69 22.08 7.14
C THR A 283 17.90 21.46 5.75
N ASP A 284 16.80 21.21 5.03
CA ASP A 284 16.80 20.61 3.69
C ASP A 284 17.61 19.30 3.61
N GLN A 285 17.41 18.42 4.57
CA GLN A 285 18.03 17.11 4.54
C GLN A 285 17.28 16.21 3.54
N THR A 286 18.03 15.37 2.84
CA THR A 286 17.47 14.47 1.83
C THR A 286 16.54 13.44 2.47
N ARG A 287 15.38 13.23 1.85
CA ARG A 287 14.42 12.19 2.22
C ARG A 287 15.02 10.78 2.13
N GLY A 288 14.37 9.80 2.75
CA GLY A 288 14.70 8.39 2.64
C GLY A 288 14.56 7.64 3.97
N ALA A 289 14.70 6.33 3.89
CA ALA A 289 14.75 5.48 5.07
C ALA A 289 16.09 5.61 5.80
N SER A 290 16.03 5.62 7.13
CA SER A 290 17.22 5.49 8.00
C SER A 290 18.35 6.49 7.72
N GLN A 291 18.00 7.75 7.41
CA GLN A 291 18.98 8.84 7.35
C GLN A 291 19.59 9.03 8.74
N THR A 292 20.89 9.31 8.82
CA THR A 292 21.64 9.40 10.07
C THR A 292 22.21 10.81 10.32
N PRO A 293 21.38 11.84 10.49
CA PRO A 293 21.86 13.15 10.88
C PRO A 293 22.35 13.14 12.34
N TYR A 294 23.17 14.12 12.69
CA TYR A 294 23.62 14.35 14.07
C TYR A 294 23.65 15.84 14.37
N CYS A 295 23.64 16.20 15.65
CA CYS A 295 23.85 17.57 16.08
C CYS A 295 24.81 17.66 17.27
N SER A 296 25.58 18.75 17.31
CA SER A 296 26.45 19.10 18.41
C SER A 296 25.80 20.15 19.32
N LEU A 297 26.16 20.13 20.56
CA LEU A 297 25.75 21.10 21.57
C LEU A 297 26.96 21.77 22.21
N TRP A 298 26.84 23.04 22.54
CA TRP A 298 27.83 23.81 23.28
C TRP A 298 27.17 24.47 24.47
N ILE A 299 27.94 24.72 25.54
CA ILE A 299 27.46 25.38 26.75
C ILE A 299 28.41 26.50 27.15
N SER A 300 27.82 27.61 27.60
CA SER A 300 28.54 28.69 28.29
C SER A 300 28.06 28.78 29.72
N VAL A 301 28.99 28.63 30.69
CA VAL A 301 28.65 28.63 32.10
C VAL A 301 28.83 30.04 32.68
N PRO A 302 27.80 30.64 33.33
CA PRO A 302 27.94 31.96 33.96
C PRO A 302 29.06 32.00 34.97
N GLU A 303 29.82 33.12 35.06
CA GLU A 303 30.95 33.30 36.00
C GLU A 303 30.56 33.12 37.47
N THR A 304 29.29 33.36 37.82
CA THR A 304 28.78 33.28 39.17
C THR A 304 27.99 32.02 39.49
N GLN A 305 28.04 31.02 38.57
CA GLN A 305 27.25 29.81 38.71
C GLN A 305 27.80 28.96 39.87
N GLU A 306 26.91 28.54 40.76
CA GLU A 306 27.22 27.62 41.84
C GLU A 306 27.52 26.21 41.30
N SER A 307 28.34 25.47 42.06
CA SER A 307 28.66 24.08 41.71
C SER A 307 27.43 23.19 41.87
N GLY A 308 27.17 22.33 40.90
CA GLY A 308 26.02 21.40 40.88
C GLY A 308 25.95 20.57 39.62
N THR A 309 25.02 19.62 39.59
CA THR A 309 24.67 18.88 38.35
C THR A 309 23.40 19.48 37.80
N TYR A 310 23.52 20.25 36.72
CA TYR A 310 22.40 20.94 36.08
C TYR A 310 21.82 20.11 34.95
N GLU A 311 20.53 19.93 34.95
CA GLU A 311 19.82 19.06 34.04
C GLU A 311 18.80 19.84 33.21
N TYR A 312 18.58 19.36 31.99
CA TYR A 312 17.49 19.72 31.08
C TYR A 312 17.19 18.52 30.16
N MET A 313 16.09 18.59 29.39
CA MET A 313 15.76 17.61 28.40
C MET A 313 15.73 18.27 27.00
N LEU A 314 16.46 17.71 26.06
CA LEU A 314 16.43 18.07 24.65
C LEU A 314 15.30 17.32 23.94
N HIS A 315 14.48 18.05 23.21
CA HIS A 315 13.47 17.49 22.31
C HIS A 315 13.87 17.78 20.87
N LEU A 316 13.92 16.77 20.05
CA LEU A 316 14.12 16.86 18.60
C LEU A 316 12.86 16.42 17.88
N LYS A 317 12.55 17.03 16.76
CA LYS A 317 11.50 16.59 15.85
C LYS A 317 11.89 16.82 14.38
N VAL A 318 11.30 16.04 13.51
CA VAL A 318 11.39 16.22 12.06
C VAL A 318 10.14 16.96 11.57
N VAL A 319 10.34 17.89 10.66
CA VAL A 319 9.28 18.60 9.95
C VAL A 319 9.61 18.62 8.46
N GLN A 320 8.58 18.73 7.62
CA GLN A 320 8.78 18.90 6.19
C GLN A 320 9.57 20.20 5.92
N HIS A 321 10.56 20.10 5.04
CA HIS A 321 11.21 21.30 4.49
C HIS A 321 10.27 22.03 3.53
N THR A 322 10.13 23.36 3.62
CA THR A 322 9.18 24.18 2.84
C THR A 322 9.87 25.31 2.09
#